data_775360c21d832ba15cd2befc45f76d5d
#
_entry.id   775360c21d832ba15cd2befc45f76d5d
#
_cell.length_a   1.000
_cell.length_b   1.000
_cell.length_c   1.000
_cell.angle_alpha   90.00
_cell.angle_beta   90.00
_cell.angle_gamma   90.00
#
_symmetry.space_group_name_H-M   'P 1'
#
loop_
_entity.id
_entity.type
_entity.pdbx_description
1 polymer ?
#
loop_
_entity_poly.entity_id
_entity_poly.type
_entity_poly.pdbx_seq_one_letter_code
_entity_poly.pdbx_strand_id
1 'polypeptide(L)'
;MPIKKLKPITSGTRHMSILVNTELDKVRPEKSLTEPLGSSYGIDNYGHRTGRNRHKGHKRLYRVIDWKRNKIGVPAKVATLEYDPNRTANIALLHYVDGEKRYILAPNGLKKGDIVLAGEGADIKPGNALKLKDLPVGTVIHNVELMPGKGGQLARSAGTAARLVAKEGTYCHVELPSGELRLIHKECMATIGSVGNSEHSLVSLGKAGRNRHLGRKPHVRGSVMNPVDHPHGGGEGRSPIGRKSPVTPWGKPTLGKKTRGKKLSDKFIVRGRKK
;
A
#
# COMPACT_ATOMS: atom_id res chain seq x y z
N MET A 1 -13.90 -7.44 9.42
CA MET A 1 -13.65 -6.85 10.79
C MET A 1 -14.65 -5.73 11.00
N PRO A 2 -15.35 -5.64 12.12
CA PRO A 2 -16.34 -4.59 12.30
C PRO A 2 -15.69 -3.23 12.56
N ILE A 3 -16.19 -2.21 11.88
CA ILE A 3 -15.86 -0.82 12.17
C ILE A 3 -16.71 -0.34 13.33
N LYS A 4 -16.07 0.11 14.40
CA LYS A 4 -16.73 0.69 15.56
C LYS A 4 -16.75 2.22 15.43
N LYS A 5 -17.94 2.81 15.35
CA LYS A 5 -18.13 4.26 15.52
C LYS A 5 -18.01 4.60 17.00
N LEU A 6 -17.31 5.67 17.32
CA LEU A 6 -17.20 6.14 18.70
C LEU A 6 -18.44 6.95 19.10
N LYS A 7 -18.76 6.97 20.41
CA LYS A 7 -19.84 7.81 20.94
C LYS A 7 -19.52 9.30 20.71
N PRO A 8 -20.49 10.13 20.28
CA PRO A 8 -20.28 11.53 19.94
C PRO A 8 -20.21 12.46 21.19
N ILE A 9 -19.37 12.10 22.16
CA ILE A 9 -19.26 12.82 23.44
C ILE A 9 -18.47 14.12 23.26
N THR A 10 -17.46 14.12 22.38
CA THR A 10 -16.61 15.29 22.11
C THR A 10 -16.59 15.58 20.61
N SER A 11 -16.21 16.81 20.24
CA SER A 11 -16.03 17.19 18.84
C SER A 11 -15.05 16.25 18.11
N GLY A 12 -14.01 15.80 18.79
CA GLY A 12 -13.01 14.89 18.23
C GLY A 12 -13.50 13.45 18.01
N THR A 13 -14.46 12.98 18.80
CA THR A 13 -15.01 11.60 18.71
C THR A 13 -16.27 11.51 17.84
N ARG A 14 -16.98 12.63 17.60
CA ARG A 14 -18.26 12.69 16.89
C ARG A 14 -18.23 11.96 15.53
N HIS A 15 -17.18 12.14 14.76
CA HIS A 15 -17.06 11.56 13.41
C HIS A 15 -15.98 10.49 13.34
N MET A 16 -15.48 10.03 14.47
CA MET A 16 -14.37 9.07 14.52
C MET A 16 -14.87 7.64 14.47
N SER A 17 -14.21 6.84 13.65
CA SER A 17 -14.35 5.38 13.70
C SER A 17 -12.99 4.70 13.85
N ILE A 18 -13.02 3.48 14.35
CA ILE A 18 -11.84 2.63 14.55
C ILE A 18 -12.12 1.22 14.04
N LEU A 19 -11.09 0.56 13.56
CA LEU A 19 -11.15 -0.88 13.29
C LEU A 19 -11.03 -1.65 14.60
N VAL A 20 -11.88 -2.65 14.77
CA VAL A 20 -11.80 -3.60 15.88
C VAL A 20 -11.10 -4.84 15.34
N ASN A 21 -9.81 -4.94 15.61
CA ASN A 21 -8.98 -6.05 15.16
C ASN A 21 -9.00 -7.17 16.21
N THR A 22 -9.99 -8.07 16.14
CA THR A 22 -10.10 -9.23 17.04
C THR A 22 -9.14 -10.36 16.67
N GLU A 23 -8.70 -10.41 15.42
CA GLU A 23 -7.83 -11.47 14.88
C GLU A 23 -6.34 -11.19 15.07
N LEU A 24 -5.98 -9.97 15.49
CA LEU A 24 -4.58 -9.60 15.67
C LEU A 24 -4.06 -9.92 17.06
N ASP A 25 -2.89 -10.52 17.11
CA ASP A 25 -2.15 -10.75 18.34
C ASP A 25 -1.57 -9.43 18.87
N LYS A 26 -1.73 -9.19 20.17
CA LYS A 26 -1.17 -8.02 20.88
C LYS A 26 0.26 -8.30 21.35
N VAL A 27 1.15 -8.57 20.43
CA VAL A 27 2.56 -8.90 20.71
C VAL A 27 3.49 -7.77 20.26
N ARG A 28 4.68 -7.72 20.87
CA ARG A 28 5.75 -6.85 20.37
C ARG A 28 6.32 -7.45 19.09
N PRO A 29 6.71 -6.61 18.10
CA PRO A 29 7.31 -7.12 16.86
C PRO A 29 8.64 -7.83 17.15
N GLU A 30 8.98 -8.81 16.33
CA GLU A 30 10.25 -9.53 16.38
C GLU A 30 11.42 -8.54 16.21
N LYS A 31 12.28 -8.46 17.23
CA LYS A 31 13.34 -7.44 17.30
C LYS A 31 14.34 -7.54 16.15
N SER A 32 14.71 -8.76 15.75
CA SER A 32 15.64 -9.02 14.65
C SER A 32 15.11 -8.57 13.29
N LEU A 33 13.78 -8.45 13.13
CA LEU A 33 13.11 -8.03 11.91
C LEU A 33 12.62 -6.58 11.97
N THR A 34 13.13 -5.77 12.90
CA THR A 34 12.76 -4.36 13.04
C THR A 34 13.96 -3.45 12.86
N GLU A 35 13.76 -2.36 12.12
CA GLU A 35 14.76 -1.34 11.86
C GLU A 35 14.21 0.06 12.24
N PRO A 36 15.10 1.01 12.59
CA PRO A 36 14.70 2.39 12.76
C PRO A 36 14.11 2.96 11.47
N LEU A 37 12.92 3.54 11.54
CA LEU A 37 12.34 4.23 10.40
C LEU A 37 12.83 5.68 10.37
N GLY A 38 13.80 5.98 9.52
CA GLY A 38 14.20 7.34 9.18
C GLY A 38 13.04 8.08 8.49
N SER A 39 12.92 9.37 8.70
CA SER A 39 11.93 10.20 8.04
C SER A 39 12.56 11.48 7.57
N SER A 40 12.46 11.73 6.27
CA SER A 40 12.94 12.98 5.65
C SER A 40 11.96 14.16 5.81
N TYR A 41 10.77 13.92 6.36
CA TYR A 41 9.73 14.96 6.54
C TYR A 41 9.37 15.76 5.28
N GLY A 42 9.59 15.16 4.11
CA GLY A 42 9.45 15.83 2.81
C GLY A 42 10.63 16.73 2.46
N ILE A 43 11.77 16.46 3.02
CA ILE A 43 13.08 17.10 2.73
C ILE A 43 13.95 16.04 2.04
N ASP A 44 14.71 16.41 1.03
CA ASP A 44 15.71 15.56 0.37
C ASP A 44 17.03 15.50 1.17
N ASN A 45 18.02 14.80 0.64
CA ASN A 45 19.34 14.67 1.24
C ASN A 45 20.17 15.97 1.24
N TYR A 46 19.78 16.95 0.43
CA TYR A 46 20.40 18.30 0.38
C TYR A 46 19.68 19.31 1.28
N GLY A 47 18.63 18.91 2.00
CA GLY A 47 17.85 19.80 2.86
C GLY A 47 16.72 20.54 2.14
N HIS A 48 16.52 20.36 0.83
CA HIS A 48 15.46 21.01 0.07
C HIS A 48 14.11 20.33 0.30
N ARG A 49 13.06 21.14 0.39
CA ARG A 49 11.70 20.64 0.59
C ARG A 49 11.10 20.12 -0.72
N THR A 50 11.08 18.83 -0.91
CA THR A 50 10.52 18.14 -2.08
C THR A 50 9.06 17.73 -1.90
N GLY A 51 8.60 17.52 -0.65
CA GLY A 51 7.24 17.16 -0.32
C GLY A 51 6.62 18.13 0.67
N ARG A 52 5.63 18.96 0.22
CA ARG A 52 4.92 19.90 1.11
C ARG A 52 3.99 19.16 2.06
N ASN A 53 3.66 19.81 3.18
CA ASN A 53 2.69 19.33 4.17
C ASN A 53 3.04 17.98 4.80
N ARG A 54 4.34 17.65 4.90
CA ARG A 54 4.86 16.48 5.59
C ARG A 54 5.40 16.82 6.96
N HIS A 55 5.27 15.88 7.90
CA HIS A 55 5.74 15.96 9.28
C HIS A 55 6.18 14.57 9.77
N LYS A 56 6.92 14.53 10.87
CA LYS A 56 7.43 13.28 11.46
C LYS A 56 6.31 12.30 11.83
N GLY A 57 5.21 12.80 12.39
CA GLY A 57 4.20 11.95 12.97
C GLY A 57 4.68 11.25 14.24
N HIS A 58 4.02 10.14 14.58
CA HIS A 58 4.40 9.27 15.69
C HIS A 58 5.65 8.47 15.35
N LYS A 59 6.56 8.24 16.32
CA LYS A 59 7.75 7.39 16.16
C LYS A 59 7.34 5.96 15.82
N ARG A 60 7.99 5.36 14.81
CA ARG A 60 7.69 4.00 14.33
C ARG A 60 8.97 3.23 14.09
N LEU A 61 8.89 1.92 14.24
CA LEU A 61 9.89 0.98 13.75
C LEU A 61 9.41 0.41 12.41
N TYR A 62 10.31 0.26 11.47
CA TYR A 62 10.04 -0.44 10.21
C TYR A 62 10.10 -1.95 10.47
N ARG A 63 9.17 -2.72 9.88
CA ARG A 63 9.21 -4.19 9.85
C ARG A 63 9.75 -4.61 8.52
N VAL A 64 10.80 -5.41 8.54
CA VAL A 64 11.40 -6.00 7.34
C VAL A 64 10.46 -7.07 6.81
N ILE A 65 9.90 -6.84 5.63
CA ILE A 65 8.95 -7.77 5.00
C ILE A 65 9.67 -8.55 3.91
N ASP A 66 9.40 -9.84 3.85
CA ASP A 66 9.84 -10.71 2.76
C ASP A 66 9.01 -10.46 1.49
N TRP A 67 9.48 -9.51 0.68
CA TRP A 67 8.87 -9.20 -0.61
C TRP A 67 9.19 -10.23 -1.69
N LYS A 68 10.28 -10.97 -1.55
CA LYS A 68 10.80 -11.88 -2.57
C LYS A 68 10.21 -13.27 -2.49
N ARG A 69 9.87 -13.73 -1.28
CA ARG A 69 9.38 -15.09 -1.05
C ARG A 69 10.32 -16.16 -1.63
N ASN A 70 11.62 -15.90 -1.53
CA ASN A 70 12.68 -16.69 -2.17
C ASN A 70 13.06 -17.98 -1.43
N LYS A 71 12.43 -18.27 -0.29
CA LYS A 71 12.65 -19.51 0.46
C LYS A 71 11.73 -20.60 -0.09
N ILE A 72 12.19 -21.22 -1.18
CA ILE A 72 11.44 -22.19 -1.96
C ILE A 72 11.47 -23.57 -1.27
N GLY A 73 10.33 -24.27 -1.23
CA GLY A 73 10.20 -25.65 -0.75
C GLY A 73 10.25 -25.81 0.77
N VAL A 74 10.50 -24.77 1.53
CA VAL A 74 10.55 -24.86 3.01
C VAL A 74 9.22 -24.38 3.60
N PRO A 75 8.46 -25.25 4.32
CA PRO A 75 7.22 -24.86 4.94
C PRO A 75 7.45 -23.91 6.12
N ALA A 76 6.53 -22.95 6.29
CA ALA A 76 6.53 -22.02 7.40
C ALA A 76 5.16 -22.00 8.08
N LYS A 77 5.15 -22.01 9.42
CA LYS A 77 3.93 -21.87 10.22
C LYS A 77 3.68 -20.41 10.55
N VAL A 78 2.44 -19.96 10.40
CA VAL A 78 2.00 -18.63 10.85
C VAL A 78 2.00 -18.61 12.38
N ALA A 79 2.93 -17.86 12.97
CA ALA A 79 3.07 -17.75 14.41
C ALA A 79 2.13 -16.69 14.99
N THR A 80 2.12 -15.49 14.40
CA THR A 80 1.29 -14.36 14.83
C THR A 80 0.76 -13.55 13.65
N LEU A 81 -0.39 -12.90 13.85
CA LEU A 81 -0.92 -11.85 12.98
C LEU A 81 -0.77 -10.52 13.69
N GLU A 82 -0.07 -9.56 13.08
CA GLU A 82 0.34 -8.32 13.75
C GLU A 82 -0.11 -7.06 12.99
N TYR A 83 -0.32 -6.00 13.76
CA TYR A 83 -0.52 -4.66 13.22
C TYR A 83 0.82 -4.03 12.83
N ASP A 84 0.91 -3.46 11.63
CA ASP A 84 2.07 -2.65 11.20
C ASP A 84 1.66 -1.18 10.99
N PRO A 85 2.24 -0.22 11.75
CA PRO A 85 1.93 1.20 11.61
C PRO A 85 2.46 1.83 10.31
N ASN A 86 3.29 1.12 9.53
CA ASN A 86 3.92 1.63 8.32
C ASN A 86 3.11 1.35 7.05
N ARG A 87 2.13 0.45 7.15
CA ARG A 87 1.29 0.05 6.03
C ARG A 87 -0.17 -0.08 6.43
N THR A 88 -1.04 -0.14 5.44
CA THR A 88 -2.47 -0.31 5.65
C THR A 88 -2.85 -1.78 5.89
N ALA A 89 -2.07 -2.70 5.33
CA ALA A 89 -2.23 -4.14 5.49
C ALA A 89 -1.66 -4.62 6.83
N ASN A 90 -2.28 -5.64 7.42
CA ASN A 90 -1.70 -6.39 8.53
C ASN A 90 -0.58 -7.30 8.01
N ILE A 91 0.29 -7.76 8.90
CA ILE A 91 1.42 -8.64 8.61
C ILE A 91 1.30 -9.94 9.39
N ALA A 92 1.90 -11.00 8.86
CA ALA A 92 2.00 -12.30 9.52
C ALA A 92 3.46 -12.64 9.76
N LEU A 93 3.81 -13.05 10.97
CA LEU A 93 5.11 -13.61 11.30
C LEU A 93 5.11 -15.10 10.96
N LEU A 94 6.04 -15.51 10.13
CA LEU A 94 6.27 -16.89 9.74
C LEU A 94 7.47 -17.46 10.51
N HIS A 95 7.29 -18.64 11.07
CA HIS A 95 8.39 -19.48 11.59
C HIS A 95 8.60 -20.62 10.60
N TYR A 96 9.76 -20.63 9.95
CA TYR A 96 10.18 -21.71 9.09
C TYR A 96 10.70 -22.91 9.89
N VAL A 97 10.64 -24.10 9.32
CA VAL A 97 11.11 -25.36 9.96
C VAL A 97 12.60 -25.29 10.32
N ASP A 98 13.41 -24.55 9.55
CA ASP A 98 14.84 -24.34 9.78
C ASP A 98 15.14 -23.23 10.83
N GLY A 99 14.13 -22.72 11.51
CA GLY A 99 14.26 -21.70 12.58
C GLY A 99 14.29 -20.25 12.09
N GLU A 100 14.37 -19.98 10.78
CA GLU A 100 14.31 -18.62 10.27
C GLU A 100 12.91 -18.02 10.47
N LYS A 101 12.88 -16.73 10.78
CA LYS A 101 11.64 -15.95 10.92
C LYS A 101 11.55 -14.91 9.82
N ARG A 102 10.37 -14.72 9.24
CA ARG A 102 10.11 -13.65 8.26
C ARG A 102 8.72 -13.08 8.41
N TYR A 103 8.57 -11.79 8.13
CA TYR A 103 7.26 -11.17 7.97
C TYR A 103 6.78 -11.24 6.54
N ILE A 104 5.50 -11.52 6.36
CA ILE A 104 4.78 -11.39 5.08
C ILE A 104 3.55 -10.50 5.24
N LEU A 105 2.96 -10.05 4.12
CA LEU A 105 1.62 -9.46 4.15
C LEU A 105 0.62 -10.55 4.55
N ALA A 106 -0.29 -10.23 5.46
CA ALA A 106 -1.37 -11.15 5.83
C ALA A 106 -2.47 -11.10 4.76
N PRO A 107 -2.68 -12.18 3.99
CA PRO A 107 -3.83 -12.28 3.10
C PRO A 107 -5.12 -12.44 3.89
N ASN A 108 -6.24 -12.16 3.23
CA ASN A 108 -7.55 -12.40 3.79
C ASN A 108 -7.77 -13.90 4.03
N GLY A 109 -8.28 -14.25 5.21
CA GLY A 109 -8.55 -15.64 5.60
C GLY A 109 -7.37 -16.41 6.17
N LEU A 110 -6.16 -15.85 6.21
CA LEU A 110 -5.01 -16.49 6.87
C LEU A 110 -5.19 -16.46 8.39
N LYS A 111 -4.97 -17.61 9.01
CA LYS A 111 -5.11 -17.80 10.47
C LYS A 111 -3.77 -18.19 11.11
N LYS A 112 -3.68 -17.94 12.41
CA LYS A 112 -2.58 -18.45 13.22
C LYS A 112 -2.56 -19.97 13.21
N GLY A 113 -1.39 -20.54 12.97
CA GLY A 113 -1.20 -21.99 12.86
C GLY A 113 -1.21 -22.51 11.44
N ASP A 114 -1.70 -21.75 10.45
CA ASP A 114 -1.69 -22.16 9.04
C ASP A 114 -0.24 -22.38 8.57
N ILE A 115 -0.09 -23.30 7.63
CA ILE A 115 1.18 -23.59 6.97
C ILE A 115 1.21 -22.88 5.63
N VAL A 116 2.29 -22.15 5.37
CA VAL A 116 2.51 -21.38 4.14
C VAL A 116 3.79 -21.86 3.47
N LEU A 117 3.70 -22.06 2.15
CA LEU A 117 4.80 -22.54 1.31
C LEU A 117 5.07 -21.57 0.15
N ALA A 118 6.30 -21.54 -0.34
CA ALA A 118 6.68 -20.81 -1.54
C ALA A 118 7.36 -21.73 -2.54
N GLY A 119 7.07 -21.57 -3.85
CA GLY A 119 7.72 -22.30 -4.94
C GLY A 119 6.86 -23.40 -5.56
N GLU A 120 7.45 -24.13 -6.48
CA GLU A 120 6.79 -25.22 -7.23
C GLU A 120 6.28 -26.30 -6.26
N GLY A 121 5.04 -26.78 -6.47
CA GLY A 121 4.40 -27.75 -5.59
C GLY A 121 3.63 -27.16 -4.40
N ALA A 122 3.61 -25.84 -4.22
CA ALA A 122 2.74 -25.23 -3.22
C ALA A 122 1.27 -25.26 -3.64
N ASP A 123 0.39 -25.68 -2.75
CA ASP A 123 -1.06 -25.66 -2.96
C ASP A 123 -1.58 -24.27 -3.29
N ILE A 124 -2.71 -24.18 -3.99
CA ILE A 124 -3.41 -22.93 -4.27
C ILE A 124 -4.22 -22.50 -3.04
N LYS A 125 -3.48 -22.12 -1.97
CA LYS A 125 -4.04 -21.64 -0.71
C LYS A 125 -3.62 -20.20 -0.44
N PRO A 126 -4.45 -19.37 0.23
CA PRO A 126 -4.08 -17.99 0.60
C PRO A 126 -2.77 -17.96 1.40
N GLY A 127 -1.83 -17.11 0.97
CA GLY A 127 -0.51 -16.96 1.61
C GLY A 127 0.62 -17.73 0.92
N ASN A 128 0.32 -18.76 0.14
CA ASN A 128 1.32 -19.44 -0.66
C ASN A 128 1.79 -18.56 -1.81
N ALA A 129 3.06 -18.68 -2.17
CA ALA A 129 3.66 -17.90 -3.23
C ALA A 129 4.19 -18.79 -4.35
N LEU A 130 3.77 -18.54 -5.58
CA LEU A 130 4.17 -19.28 -6.77
C LEU A 130 4.58 -18.35 -7.89
N LYS A 131 5.26 -18.89 -8.89
CA LYS A 131 5.49 -18.19 -10.16
C LYS A 131 4.18 -18.08 -10.93
N LEU A 132 4.00 -17.01 -11.69
CA LEU A 132 2.78 -16.79 -12.47
C LEU A 132 2.50 -17.92 -13.48
N LYS A 133 3.53 -18.60 -13.98
CA LYS A 133 3.36 -19.75 -14.89
C LYS A 133 2.61 -20.92 -14.22
N ASP A 134 2.80 -21.11 -12.91
CA ASP A 134 2.28 -22.27 -12.16
C ASP A 134 0.86 -22.02 -11.62
N LEU A 135 0.39 -20.76 -11.62
CA LEU A 135 -0.94 -20.39 -11.16
C LEU A 135 -2.00 -20.60 -12.23
N PRO A 136 -3.18 -21.15 -11.95
CA PRO A 136 -4.28 -21.21 -12.91
C PRO A 136 -4.81 -19.82 -13.27
N VAL A 137 -5.33 -19.70 -14.49
CA VAL A 137 -6.01 -18.48 -14.95
C VAL A 137 -7.25 -18.24 -14.08
N GLY A 138 -7.54 -16.97 -13.80
CA GLY A 138 -8.63 -16.55 -12.91
C GLY A 138 -8.23 -16.41 -11.45
N THR A 139 -7.04 -16.91 -11.04
CA THR A 139 -6.57 -16.83 -9.65
C THR A 139 -6.43 -15.38 -9.19
N VAL A 140 -6.91 -15.12 -7.98
CA VAL A 140 -6.72 -13.87 -7.25
C VAL A 140 -5.37 -13.88 -6.57
N ILE A 141 -4.56 -12.86 -6.82
CA ILE A 141 -3.17 -12.77 -6.35
C ILE A 141 -2.86 -11.39 -5.77
N HIS A 142 -1.85 -11.32 -4.94
CA HIS A 142 -1.29 -10.07 -4.40
C HIS A 142 0.24 -10.15 -4.32
N ASN A 143 0.89 -9.08 -3.89
CA ASN A 143 2.34 -9.01 -3.78
C ASN A 143 3.06 -9.47 -5.05
N VAL A 144 2.61 -8.99 -6.21
CA VAL A 144 3.09 -9.44 -7.52
C VAL A 144 4.37 -8.72 -7.91
N GLU A 145 5.35 -9.46 -8.38
CA GLU A 145 6.59 -8.91 -8.93
C GLU A 145 6.38 -8.26 -10.31
N LEU A 146 7.20 -7.25 -10.62
CA LEU A 146 7.30 -6.67 -11.97
C LEU A 146 8.44 -7.25 -12.78
N MET A 147 9.49 -7.70 -12.12
CA MET A 147 10.65 -8.36 -12.69
C MET A 147 11.02 -9.56 -11.81
N PRO A 148 11.41 -10.69 -12.39
CA PRO A 148 11.78 -11.88 -11.62
C PRO A 148 12.87 -11.58 -10.57
N GLY A 149 12.66 -12.03 -9.34
CA GLY A 149 13.61 -11.90 -8.22
C GLY A 149 13.74 -10.51 -7.61
N LYS A 150 13.02 -9.51 -8.11
CA LYS A 150 13.05 -8.14 -7.55
C LYS A 150 12.23 -8.01 -6.26
N GLY A 151 11.29 -8.89 -6.03
CA GLY A 151 10.31 -8.82 -4.96
C GLY A 151 9.01 -8.13 -5.37
N GLY A 152 7.94 -8.45 -4.66
CA GLY A 152 6.59 -7.97 -4.97
C GLY A 152 6.46 -6.46 -4.89
N GLN A 153 5.84 -5.85 -5.88
CA GLN A 153 5.66 -4.40 -6.01
C GLN A 153 4.20 -3.99 -6.21
N LEU A 154 3.37 -4.87 -6.77
CA LEU A 154 1.97 -4.60 -7.11
C LEU A 154 1.03 -5.26 -6.09
N ALA A 155 -0.16 -4.67 -5.90
CA ALA A 155 -1.23 -5.18 -5.03
C ALA A 155 -0.75 -5.50 -3.61
N ARG A 156 -0.24 -4.50 -2.86
CA ARG A 156 0.31 -4.65 -1.50
C ARG A 156 -0.48 -3.92 -0.42
N SER A 157 -1.39 -3.05 -0.79
CA SER A 157 -2.21 -2.28 0.16
C SER A 157 -3.37 -3.13 0.69
N ALA A 158 -3.92 -2.75 1.84
CA ALA A 158 -5.09 -3.41 2.43
C ALA A 158 -6.24 -3.56 1.44
N GLY A 159 -6.85 -4.73 1.40
CA GLY A 159 -7.99 -5.06 0.54
C GLY A 159 -7.68 -5.12 -0.95
N THR A 160 -6.43 -4.91 -1.39
CA THR A 160 -6.11 -4.98 -2.81
C THR A 160 -5.85 -6.40 -3.27
N ALA A 161 -6.22 -6.66 -4.52
CA ALA A 161 -5.93 -7.89 -5.23
C ALA A 161 -5.68 -7.59 -6.71
N ALA A 162 -4.89 -8.42 -7.36
CA ALA A 162 -4.76 -8.48 -8.80
C ALA A 162 -5.34 -9.82 -9.27
N ARG A 163 -5.67 -9.96 -10.54
CA ARG A 163 -6.23 -11.16 -11.13
C ARG A 163 -5.40 -11.61 -12.31
N LEU A 164 -5.03 -12.88 -12.35
CA LEU A 164 -4.40 -13.50 -13.51
C LEU A 164 -5.47 -13.76 -14.58
N VAL A 165 -5.41 -13.07 -15.72
CA VAL A 165 -6.45 -13.13 -16.76
C VAL A 165 -6.11 -14.14 -17.85
N ALA A 166 -4.85 -14.13 -18.31
CA ALA A 166 -4.39 -15.03 -19.38
C ALA A 166 -2.88 -15.26 -19.26
N LYS A 167 -2.40 -16.29 -19.94
CA LYS A 167 -0.98 -16.62 -20.08
C LYS A 167 -0.67 -16.74 -21.57
N GLU A 168 0.25 -15.95 -22.07
CA GLU A 168 0.64 -15.93 -23.49
C GLU A 168 2.16 -15.91 -23.63
N GLY A 169 2.73 -16.92 -24.22
CA GLY A 169 4.17 -17.04 -24.46
C GLY A 169 5.01 -16.86 -23.20
N THR A 170 5.80 -15.77 -23.14
CA THR A 170 6.68 -15.44 -22.00
C THR A 170 6.02 -14.52 -20.97
N TYR A 171 4.82 -14.01 -21.25
CA TYR A 171 4.11 -13.07 -20.40
C TYR A 171 2.76 -13.59 -19.93
N CYS A 172 2.35 -13.08 -18.79
CA CYS A 172 1.03 -13.28 -18.21
C CYS A 172 0.29 -11.95 -18.20
N HIS A 173 -1.00 -11.98 -18.51
CA HIS A 173 -1.90 -10.83 -18.44
C HIS A 173 -2.46 -10.73 -17.03
N VAL A 174 -2.12 -9.67 -16.33
CA VAL A 174 -2.56 -9.44 -14.95
C VAL A 174 -3.39 -8.16 -14.89
N GLU A 175 -4.63 -8.31 -14.44
CA GLU A 175 -5.53 -7.18 -14.14
C GLU A 175 -5.22 -6.64 -12.74
N LEU A 176 -4.84 -5.36 -12.68
CA LEU A 176 -4.50 -4.67 -11.44
C LEU A 176 -5.75 -4.08 -10.77
N PRO A 177 -5.69 -3.73 -9.45
CA PRO A 177 -6.80 -3.08 -8.74
C PRO A 177 -7.30 -1.79 -9.39
N SER A 178 -6.46 -1.13 -10.19
CA SER A 178 -6.82 0.08 -10.95
C SER A 178 -7.61 -0.19 -12.24
N GLY A 179 -7.83 -1.46 -12.60
CA GLY A 179 -8.41 -1.88 -13.88
C GLY A 179 -7.43 -1.87 -15.05
N GLU A 180 -6.15 -1.55 -14.80
CA GLU A 180 -5.10 -1.66 -15.81
C GLU A 180 -4.78 -3.13 -16.07
N LEU A 181 -4.78 -3.53 -17.35
CA LEU A 181 -4.31 -4.86 -17.78
C LEU A 181 -2.86 -4.74 -18.22
N ARG A 182 -1.99 -5.52 -17.56
CA ARG A 182 -0.54 -5.40 -17.72
C ARG A 182 0.10 -6.75 -18.00
N LEU A 183 1.11 -6.74 -18.88
CA LEU A 183 2.00 -7.87 -19.14
C LEU A 183 3.04 -7.97 -18.02
N ILE A 184 3.15 -9.16 -17.43
CA ILE A 184 4.14 -9.49 -16.41
C ILE A 184 4.82 -10.80 -16.81
N HIS A 185 6.14 -10.88 -16.67
CA HIS A 185 6.90 -12.05 -17.06
C HIS A 185 6.45 -13.28 -16.25
N LYS A 186 6.32 -14.44 -16.90
CA LYS A 186 5.80 -15.68 -16.30
C LYS A 186 6.61 -16.22 -15.13
N GLU A 187 7.91 -15.90 -15.04
CA GLU A 187 8.78 -16.29 -13.92
C GLU A 187 8.66 -15.36 -12.69
N CYS A 188 7.86 -14.28 -12.77
CA CYS A 188 7.59 -13.42 -11.63
C CYS A 188 6.80 -14.15 -10.56
N MET A 189 7.17 -13.93 -9.29
CA MET A 189 6.47 -14.47 -8.12
C MET A 189 5.22 -13.65 -7.81
N ALA A 190 4.21 -14.33 -7.33
CA ALA A 190 2.99 -13.72 -6.78
C ALA A 190 2.50 -14.55 -5.58
N THR A 191 1.81 -13.90 -4.65
CA THR A 191 1.19 -14.58 -3.50
C THR A 191 -0.31 -14.73 -3.75
N ILE A 192 -0.86 -15.90 -3.43
CA ILE A 192 -2.27 -16.24 -3.64
C ILE A 192 -3.15 -15.53 -2.62
N GLY A 193 -4.32 -15.09 -3.07
CA GLY A 193 -5.35 -14.43 -2.26
C GLY A 193 -5.33 -12.90 -2.38
N SER A 194 -6.26 -12.23 -1.73
CA SER A 194 -6.31 -10.78 -1.56
C SER A 194 -5.62 -10.36 -0.27
N VAL A 195 -5.09 -9.15 -0.22
CA VAL A 195 -4.54 -8.59 1.03
C VAL A 195 -5.65 -8.38 2.05
N GLY A 196 -5.42 -8.75 3.29
CA GLY A 196 -6.38 -8.57 4.40
C GLY A 196 -6.65 -7.11 4.74
N ASN A 197 -7.46 -6.88 5.80
CA ASN A 197 -7.81 -5.54 6.31
C ASN A 197 -8.54 -4.65 5.30
N SER A 198 -9.44 -5.22 4.49
CA SER A 198 -10.17 -4.52 3.40
C SER A 198 -10.95 -3.28 3.88
N GLU A 199 -11.44 -3.28 5.12
CA GLU A 199 -12.22 -2.18 5.69
C GLU A 199 -11.38 -0.98 6.14
N HIS A 200 -10.05 -1.04 6.01
CA HIS A 200 -9.16 0.06 6.41
C HIS A 200 -9.53 1.39 5.74
N SER A 201 -9.96 1.37 4.49
CA SER A 201 -10.36 2.57 3.74
C SER A 201 -11.62 3.25 4.26
N LEU A 202 -12.48 2.51 4.98
CA LEU A 202 -13.75 3.00 5.51
C LEU A 202 -13.62 3.72 6.85
N VAL A 203 -12.42 3.71 7.45
CA VAL A 203 -12.16 4.35 8.75
C VAL A 203 -12.14 5.87 8.62
N SER A 204 -12.98 6.54 9.40
CA SER A 204 -12.95 8.00 9.56
C SER A 204 -11.97 8.41 10.66
N LEU A 205 -11.01 9.26 10.32
CA LEU A 205 -10.04 9.77 11.30
C LEU A 205 -10.67 10.72 12.33
N GLY A 206 -11.74 11.43 11.96
CA GLY A 206 -12.59 12.23 12.82
C GLY A 206 -11.97 13.55 13.31
N LYS A 207 -10.67 13.66 13.49
CA LYS A 207 -9.99 14.87 13.98
C LYS A 207 -8.63 15.13 13.33
N ALA A 208 -8.26 16.42 13.25
CA ALA A 208 -6.99 16.87 12.68
C ALA A 208 -5.77 16.30 13.40
N GLY A 209 -5.83 16.07 14.72
CA GLY A 209 -4.73 15.52 15.50
C GLY A 209 -4.32 14.11 15.03
N ARG A 210 -5.27 13.24 14.59
CA ARG A 210 -4.91 11.93 14.02
C ARG A 210 -4.13 12.08 12.72
N ASN A 211 -4.48 13.05 11.86
CA ASN A 211 -3.69 13.35 10.67
C ASN A 211 -2.26 13.80 11.03
N ARG A 212 -2.11 14.60 12.08
CA ARG A 212 -0.78 15.02 12.58
C ARG A 212 0.04 13.82 13.05
N HIS A 213 -0.54 12.88 13.78
CA HIS A 213 0.13 11.64 14.19
C HIS A 213 0.53 10.77 12.99
N LEU A 214 -0.21 10.82 11.89
CA LEU A 214 0.16 10.16 10.62
C LEU A 214 1.24 10.89 9.82
N GLY A 215 1.73 12.05 10.30
CA GLY A 215 2.76 12.84 9.63
C GLY A 215 2.22 13.78 8.55
N ARG A 216 0.95 14.14 8.61
CA ARG A 216 0.33 15.09 7.68
C ARG A 216 0.13 16.45 8.35
N LYS A 217 0.66 17.51 7.74
CA LYS A 217 0.35 18.90 8.11
C LYS A 217 -0.92 19.38 7.38
N PRO A 218 -1.61 20.41 7.88
CA PRO A 218 -2.69 21.06 7.16
C PRO A 218 -2.24 21.53 5.78
N HIS A 219 -3.13 21.41 4.81
CA HIS A 219 -2.90 21.87 3.45
C HIS A 219 -3.57 23.22 3.27
N VAL A 220 -2.76 24.29 3.08
CA VAL A 220 -3.23 25.64 2.83
C VAL A 220 -3.61 25.78 1.34
N ARG A 221 -4.78 26.35 1.06
CA ARG A 221 -5.25 26.64 -0.30
C ARG A 221 -4.40 27.75 -0.94
N GLY A 222 -4.14 27.67 -2.24
CA GLY A 222 -3.42 28.72 -2.97
C GLY A 222 -4.11 30.08 -2.94
N SER A 223 -5.45 30.12 -2.89
CA SER A 223 -6.25 31.35 -2.85
C SER A 223 -6.13 32.17 -1.53
N VAL A 224 -5.54 31.59 -0.48
CA VAL A 224 -5.27 32.30 0.80
C VAL A 224 -3.79 32.63 0.99
N MET A 225 -3.00 32.47 -0.06
CA MET A 225 -1.59 32.82 -0.10
C MET A 225 -1.40 34.17 -0.78
N ASN A 226 -0.20 34.76 -0.64
CA ASN A 226 0.19 35.94 -1.38
C ASN A 226 0.43 35.62 -2.87
N PRO A 227 0.36 36.61 -3.78
CA PRO A 227 0.62 36.42 -5.21
C PRO A 227 1.99 35.80 -5.52
N VAL A 228 3.01 36.11 -4.70
CA VAL A 228 4.37 35.54 -4.83
C VAL A 228 4.43 34.05 -4.52
N ASP A 229 3.54 33.53 -3.65
CA ASP A 229 3.58 32.17 -3.17
C ASP A 229 2.77 31.20 -4.03
N HIS A 230 1.73 31.72 -4.70
CA HIS A 230 0.84 30.90 -5.51
C HIS A 230 0.14 31.70 -6.62
N PRO A 231 -0.02 31.15 -7.83
CA PRO A 231 -0.75 31.80 -8.94
C PRO A 231 -2.22 32.14 -8.65
N HIS A 232 -2.80 31.61 -7.58
CA HIS A 232 -4.15 31.93 -7.10
C HIS A 232 -4.15 32.91 -5.93
N GLY A 233 -2.98 33.41 -5.52
CA GLY A 233 -2.83 34.28 -4.38
C GLY A 233 -3.26 35.72 -4.67
N GLY A 234 -3.50 36.46 -3.60
CA GLY A 234 -3.93 37.87 -3.63
C GLY A 234 -5.44 38.07 -3.60
N GLY A 235 -5.85 39.36 -3.55
CA GLY A 235 -7.24 39.77 -3.48
C GLY A 235 -7.74 39.97 -2.06
N GLU A 236 -8.89 40.66 -1.92
CA GLU A 236 -9.55 40.94 -0.65
C GLU A 236 -10.56 39.84 -0.28
N GLY A 237 -10.63 39.50 1.00
CA GLY A 237 -11.58 38.56 1.55
C GLY A 237 -11.49 37.15 0.93
N ARG A 238 -12.62 36.59 0.54
CA ARG A 238 -12.68 35.27 -0.11
C ARG A 238 -12.52 35.40 -1.62
N SER A 239 -11.28 35.51 -2.08
CA SER A 239 -10.97 35.64 -3.50
C SER A 239 -11.20 34.35 -4.29
N PRO A 240 -11.68 34.41 -5.54
CA PRO A 240 -11.78 33.30 -6.47
C PRO A 240 -10.39 32.91 -7.00
N ILE A 241 -10.35 31.84 -7.81
CA ILE A 241 -9.10 31.38 -8.44
C ILE A 241 -8.59 32.37 -9.49
N GLY A 242 -9.48 33.20 -10.09
CA GLY A 242 -9.14 34.20 -11.09
C GLY A 242 -8.61 33.65 -12.43
N ARG A 243 -8.86 32.34 -12.72
CA ARG A 243 -8.38 31.64 -13.93
C ARG A 243 -9.45 30.68 -14.45
N LYS A 244 -9.38 30.35 -15.75
CA LYS A 244 -10.31 29.38 -16.38
C LYS A 244 -10.25 28.00 -15.71
N SER A 245 -9.09 27.60 -15.18
CA SER A 245 -8.87 26.32 -14.52
C SER A 245 -7.89 26.48 -13.37
N PRO A 246 -8.04 25.72 -12.27
CA PRO A 246 -7.07 25.75 -11.17
C PRO A 246 -5.72 25.23 -11.65
N VAL A 247 -4.66 25.84 -11.11
CA VAL A 247 -3.27 25.50 -11.40
C VAL A 247 -2.51 25.13 -10.14
N THR A 248 -1.40 24.42 -10.32
CA THR A 248 -0.45 24.14 -9.24
C THR A 248 0.35 25.39 -8.88
N PRO A 249 1.11 25.42 -7.77
CA PRO A 249 2.03 26.51 -7.45
C PRO A 249 3.04 26.84 -8.56
N TRP A 250 3.32 25.89 -9.43
CA TRP A 250 4.21 26.05 -10.58
C TRP A 250 3.47 26.36 -11.89
N GLY A 251 2.20 26.77 -11.81
CA GLY A 251 1.40 27.20 -12.97
C GLY A 251 0.86 26.07 -13.85
N LYS A 252 1.10 24.79 -13.53
CA LYS A 252 0.61 23.67 -14.32
C LYS A 252 -0.88 23.41 -14.05
N PRO A 253 -1.73 23.19 -15.07
CA PRO A 253 -3.14 22.83 -14.89
C PRO A 253 -3.30 21.59 -13.97
N THR A 254 -4.27 21.64 -13.04
CA THR A 254 -4.55 20.55 -12.10
C THR A 254 -5.63 19.61 -12.57
N LEU A 255 -6.53 20.07 -13.45
CA LEU A 255 -7.67 19.31 -13.98
C LEU A 255 -7.51 19.04 -15.48
N GLY A 256 -8.00 17.90 -15.93
CA GLY A 256 -8.12 17.52 -17.34
C GLY A 256 -6.81 17.19 -18.07
N LYS A 257 -5.65 17.58 -17.59
CA LYS A 257 -4.38 17.34 -18.27
C LYS A 257 -3.80 15.98 -17.88
N LYS A 258 -3.49 15.17 -18.92
CA LYS A 258 -2.72 13.93 -18.74
C LYS A 258 -1.28 14.28 -18.35
N THR A 259 -0.90 13.99 -17.10
CA THR A 259 0.43 14.32 -16.55
C THR A 259 1.46 13.21 -16.72
N ARG A 260 1.03 11.95 -16.91
CA ARG A 260 1.93 10.85 -17.21
C ARG A 260 2.53 11.01 -18.61
N GLY A 261 3.83 11.24 -18.68
CA GLY A 261 4.59 11.20 -19.93
C GLY A 261 4.75 9.77 -20.47
N LYS A 262 5.23 9.64 -21.70
CA LYS A 262 5.63 8.35 -22.29
C LYS A 262 6.76 7.72 -21.49
N LYS A 263 6.66 6.43 -21.17
CA LYS A 263 7.67 5.66 -20.44
C LYS A 263 7.96 4.34 -21.13
N LEU A 264 9.16 3.81 -20.98
CA LEU A 264 9.56 2.51 -21.52
C LEU A 264 8.64 1.37 -21.06
N SER A 265 8.04 1.52 -19.86
CA SER A 265 7.08 0.56 -19.32
C SER A 265 5.71 0.56 -20.00
N ASP A 266 5.44 1.50 -20.92
CA ASP A 266 4.12 1.59 -21.58
C ASP A 266 3.90 0.40 -22.53
N LYS A 267 4.97 -0.20 -23.06
CA LYS A 267 4.90 -1.43 -23.88
C LYS A 267 4.31 -2.64 -23.13
N PHE A 268 4.30 -2.61 -21.79
CA PHE A 268 3.72 -3.67 -20.97
C PHE A 268 2.27 -3.38 -20.58
N ILE A 269 1.66 -2.29 -21.02
CA ILE A 269 0.28 -1.93 -20.70
C ILE A 269 -0.59 -2.28 -21.90
N VAL A 270 -1.39 -3.35 -21.77
CA VAL A 270 -2.34 -3.79 -22.80
C VAL A 270 -3.57 -2.89 -22.80
N ARG A 271 -4.12 -2.65 -21.62
CA ARG A 271 -5.28 -1.76 -21.42
C ARG A 271 -5.00 -0.82 -20.25
N GLY A 272 -5.16 0.49 -20.47
CA GLY A 272 -5.01 1.50 -19.43
C GLY A 272 -6.10 1.41 -18.35
N ARG A 273 -5.95 2.24 -17.30
CA ARG A 273 -6.94 2.31 -16.20
C ARG A 273 -8.32 2.66 -16.75
N LYS A 274 -9.35 2.07 -16.15
CA LYS A 274 -10.72 2.54 -16.35
C LYS A 274 -10.81 3.99 -15.84
N LYS A 275 -11.42 4.86 -16.63
CA LYS A 275 -11.72 6.25 -16.26
C LYS A 275 -12.88 6.30 -15.30
#